data_48c7e8f96a8bd064a13c71d8ab3a6155
#
_entry.id   48c7e8f96a8bd064a13c71d8ab3a6155
#
_cell.length_a   1.000
_cell.length_b   1.000
_cell.length_c   1.000
_cell.angle_alpha   90.00
_cell.angle_beta   90.00
_cell.angle_gamma   90.00
#
_symmetry.space_group_name_H-M   'P 1'
#
loop_
_entity.id
_entity.type
_entity.pdbx_description
1 polymer ?
#
loop_
_entity_poly.entity_id
_entity_poly.type
_entity_poly.pdbx_seq_one_letter_code
_entity_poly.pdbx_strand_id
1 'polypeptide(L)'
;MEGGNTDTPQAYQLLQTYLQPMLDAGADHVVLGCTHYPFLSETIKKIAGDSMVIVNPAPAIANRTKELLKNNSPKSDSVTTHFYTTGSNISLIQKMVEKIVDKSGCGNSVNNQFHTINI
;
A
#
# COMPACT_ATOMS: atom_id res chain seq x y z
N MET A 1 -3.58 -6.01 9.71
CA MET A 1 -3.04 -4.95 8.83
C MET A 1 -3.36 -3.56 9.33
N GLU A 2 -4.57 -3.26 9.72
CA GLU A 2 -4.97 -1.94 10.28
C GLU A 2 -4.17 -1.53 11.52
N GLY A 3 -3.56 -2.48 12.25
CA GLY A 3 -2.64 -2.20 13.36
C GLY A 3 -1.21 -1.80 12.95
N GLY A 4 -0.89 -1.70 11.65
CA GLY A 4 0.45 -1.35 11.14
C GLY A 4 1.51 -2.46 11.25
N ASN A 5 1.15 -3.62 11.77
CA ASN A 5 2.05 -4.74 12.03
C ASN A 5 2.06 -5.73 10.85
N THR A 6 2.84 -5.43 9.83
CA THR A 6 2.96 -6.27 8.62
C THR A 6 4.18 -7.19 8.62
N ASP A 7 5.15 -6.95 9.51
CA ASP A 7 6.39 -7.74 9.61
C ASP A 7 6.53 -8.33 11.03
N THR A 8 5.54 -9.11 11.44
CA THR A 8 5.51 -9.82 12.73
C THR A 8 5.50 -11.32 12.51
N PRO A 9 5.98 -12.12 13.48
CA PRO A 9 5.89 -13.60 13.41
C PRO A 9 4.47 -14.09 13.17
N GLN A 10 3.47 -13.43 13.75
CA GLN A 10 2.05 -13.77 13.58
C GLN A 10 1.57 -13.48 12.14
N ALA A 11 1.96 -12.35 11.56
CA ALA A 11 1.64 -12.02 10.17
C ALA A 11 2.30 -13.01 9.20
N TYR A 12 3.55 -13.39 9.49
CA TYR A 12 4.28 -14.39 8.71
C TYR A 12 3.57 -15.75 8.75
N GLN A 13 3.24 -16.26 9.93
CA GLN A 13 2.54 -17.54 10.09
C GLN A 13 1.18 -17.55 9.39
N LEU A 14 0.41 -16.48 9.54
CA LEU A 14 -0.89 -16.36 8.88
C LEU A 14 -0.74 -16.36 7.37
N LEU A 15 0.19 -15.59 6.81
CA LEU A 15 0.46 -15.57 5.38
C LEU A 15 0.95 -16.91 4.86
N GLN A 16 1.81 -17.59 5.62
CA GLN A 16 2.27 -18.93 5.26
C GLN A 16 1.12 -19.92 5.17
N THR A 17 0.16 -19.86 6.10
CA THR A 17 -1.04 -20.72 6.08
C THR A 17 -1.86 -20.53 4.81
N TYR A 18 -1.94 -19.32 4.27
CA TYR A 18 -2.67 -19.05 3.03
C TYR A 18 -1.85 -19.33 1.76
N LEU A 19 -0.55 -19.05 1.79
CA LEU A 19 0.29 -19.20 0.60
C LEU A 19 0.72 -20.65 0.37
N GLN A 20 0.93 -21.44 1.43
CA GLN A 20 1.41 -22.81 1.30
C GLN A 20 0.52 -23.69 0.40
N PRO A 21 -0.81 -23.71 0.57
CA PRO A 21 -1.68 -24.49 -0.33
C PRO A 21 -1.60 -24.02 -1.80
N MET A 22 -1.36 -22.74 -2.04
CA MET A 22 -1.20 -22.21 -3.40
C MET A 22 0.12 -22.69 -4.01
N LEU A 23 1.22 -22.64 -3.23
CA LEU A 23 2.53 -23.14 -3.65
C LEU A 23 2.49 -24.64 -3.92
N ASP A 24 1.85 -25.42 -3.05
CA ASP A 24 1.68 -26.88 -3.19
C ASP A 24 0.87 -27.25 -4.43
N ALA A 25 -0.07 -26.39 -4.82
CA ALA A 25 -0.85 -26.52 -6.05
C ALA A 25 -0.11 -26.02 -7.31
N GLY A 26 1.13 -25.55 -7.16
CA GLY A 26 1.94 -25.07 -8.30
C GLY A 26 1.59 -23.67 -8.80
N ALA A 27 0.94 -22.83 -7.97
CA ALA A 27 0.68 -21.45 -8.32
C ALA A 27 2.00 -20.66 -8.41
N ASP A 28 2.22 -20.02 -9.54
CA ASP A 28 3.42 -19.24 -9.88
C ASP A 28 3.18 -17.72 -9.82
N HIS A 29 1.93 -17.29 -9.67
CA HIS A 29 1.55 -15.88 -9.56
C HIS A 29 0.56 -15.66 -8.43
N VAL A 30 0.74 -14.56 -7.68
CA VAL A 30 -0.24 -14.06 -6.69
C VAL A 30 -0.60 -12.61 -7.00
N VAL A 31 -1.90 -12.34 -7.15
CA VAL A 31 -2.41 -10.99 -7.41
C VAL A 31 -2.85 -10.36 -6.09
N LEU A 32 -2.31 -9.17 -5.78
CA LEU A 32 -2.67 -8.41 -4.59
C LEU A 32 -3.97 -7.63 -4.84
N GLY A 33 -5.12 -8.28 -4.66
CA GLY A 33 -6.44 -7.73 -4.96
C GLY A 33 -7.02 -6.76 -3.93
N CYS A 34 -6.22 -6.28 -2.97
CA CYS A 34 -6.63 -5.32 -1.95
C CYS A 34 -5.58 -4.21 -1.85
N THR A 35 -6.04 -2.98 -1.61
CA THR A 35 -5.16 -1.79 -1.49
C THR A 35 -4.15 -1.89 -0.34
N HIS A 36 -4.41 -2.73 0.67
CA HIS A 36 -3.50 -2.94 1.80
C HIS A 36 -2.49 -4.09 1.58
N TYR A 37 -2.74 -5.01 0.67
CA TYR A 37 -1.86 -6.17 0.46
C TYR A 37 -0.45 -5.81 -0.06
N PRO A 38 -0.22 -4.72 -0.80
CA PRO A 38 1.13 -4.31 -1.15
C PRO A 38 2.08 -4.12 0.04
N PHE A 39 1.55 -3.81 1.23
CA PHE A 39 2.36 -3.72 2.47
C PHE A 39 2.88 -5.08 2.95
N LEU A 40 2.33 -6.18 2.45
CA LEU A 40 2.74 -7.55 2.77
C LEU A 40 3.72 -8.12 1.74
N SER A 41 4.02 -7.41 0.66
CA SER A 41 4.82 -7.91 -0.46
C SER A 41 6.16 -8.49 -0.02
N GLU A 42 6.87 -7.83 0.90
CA GLU A 42 8.15 -8.30 1.42
C GLU A 42 8.00 -9.64 2.19
N THR A 43 6.95 -9.75 3.00
CA THR A 43 6.67 -10.97 3.76
C THR A 43 6.24 -12.11 2.84
N ILE A 44 5.42 -11.82 1.82
CA ILE A 44 5.03 -12.79 0.78
C ILE A 44 6.28 -13.28 0.03
N LYS A 45 7.19 -12.36 -0.33
CA LYS A 45 8.44 -12.72 -1.01
C LYS A 45 9.34 -13.59 -0.15
N LYS A 46 9.43 -13.33 1.16
CA LYS A 46 10.19 -14.16 2.11
C LYS A 46 9.62 -15.59 2.19
N ILE A 47 8.28 -15.76 2.08
CA ILE A 47 7.63 -17.09 2.16
C ILE A 47 7.75 -17.84 0.83
N ALA A 48 7.42 -17.18 -0.26
CA ALA A 48 7.32 -17.81 -1.59
C ALA A 48 8.65 -17.87 -2.35
N GLY A 49 9.63 -17.06 -1.96
CA GLY A 49 10.91 -16.95 -2.65
C GLY A 49 10.74 -16.53 -4.11
N ASP A 50 11.48 -17.19 -4.98
CA ASP A 50 11.41 -16.96 -6.43
C ASP A 50 10.37 -17.86 -7.14
N SER A 51 9.69 -18.71 -6.37
CA SER A 51 8.67 -19.64 -6.90
C SER A 51 7.36 -18.93 -7.28
N MET A 52 7.15 -17.68 -6.85
CA MET A 52 5.90 -16.97 -7.09
C MET A 52 6.14 -15.50 -7.46
N VAL A 53 5.55 -15.07 -8.55
CA VAL A 53 5.54 -13.69 -8.99
C VAL A 53 4.43 -12.92 -8.27
N ILE A 54 4.79 -11.80 -7.63
CA ILE A 54 3.82 -10.93 -6.96
C ILE A 54 3.33 -9.87 -7.95
N VAL A 55 2.06 -9.92 -8.30
CA VAL A 55 1.40 -8.94 -9.17
C VAL A 55 0.76 -7.86 -8.30
N ASN A 56 1.39 -6.68 -8.26
CA ASN A 56 0.86 -5.50 -7.57
C ASN A 56 0.23 -4.55 -8.61
N PRO A 57 -1.10 -4.35 -8.62
CA PRO A 57 -1.77 -3.48 -9.59
C PRO A 57 -1.60 -1.98 -9.30
N ALA A 58 -1.16 -1.59 -8.10
CA ALA A 58 -1.12 -0.19 -7.70
C ALA A 58 -0.27 0.71 -8.63
N PRO A 59 0.93 0.32 -9.10
CA PRO A 59 1.70 1.13 -10.04
C PRO A 59 0.98 1.35 -11.38
N ALA A 60 0.29 0.33 -11.89
CA ALA A 60 -0.47 0.44 -13.13
C ALA A 60 -1.64 1.41 -13.00
N ILE A 61 -2.36 1.35 -11.88
CA ILE A 61 -3.46 2.28 -11.58
C ILE A 61 -2.93 3.71 -11.43
N ALA A 62 -1.83 3.92 -10.70
CA ALA A 62 -1.21 5.22 -10.54
C ALA A 62 -0.76 5.82 -11.88
N ASN A 63 -0.13 5.02 -12.75
CA ASN A 63 0.28 5.44 -14.08
C ASN A 63 -0.94 5.82 -14.95
N ARG A 64 -2.00 5.02 -14.90
CA ARG A 64 -3.23 5.34 -15.64
C ARG A 64 -3.87 6.64 -15.15
N THR A 65 -3.92 6.84 -13.85
CA THR A 65 -4.41 8.10 -13.25
C THR A 65 -3.57 9.28 -13.73
N LYS A 66 -2.24 9.16 -13.70
CA LYS A 66 -1.33 10.19 -14.20
C LYS A 66 -1.56 10.52 -15.69
N GLU A 67 -1.77 9.50 -16.52
CA GLU A 67 -2.07 9.70 -17.94
C GLU A 67 -3.36 10.50 -18.16
N LEU A 68 -4.43 10.15 -17.44
CA LEU A 68 -5.72 10.84 -17.53
C LEU A 68 -5.65 12.29 -17.05
N LEU A 69 -4.77 12.58 -16.08
CA LEU A 69 -4.61 13.93 -15.52
C LEU A 69 -3.67 14.82 -16.34
N LYS A 70 -2.86 14.29 -17.25
CA LYS A 70 -1.85 15.07 -18.02
C LYS A 70 -2.42 16.35 -18.65
N ASN A 71 -3.66 16.33 -19.09
CA ASN A 71 -4.31 17.46 -19.78
C ASN A 71 -5.16 18.32 -18.85
N ASN A 72 -5.36 17.92 -17.60
CA ASN A 72 -6.30 18.55 -16.66
C ASN A 72 -5.66 18.98 -15.35
N SER A 73 -4.35 18.83 -15.18
CA SER A 73 -3.69 19.23 -13.95
C SER A 73 -3.51 20.73 -13.89
N PRO A 74 -4.08 21.44 -12.90
CA PRO A 74 -3.77 22.83 -12.67
C PRO A 74 -2.28 22.98 -12.32
N LYS A 75 -1.63 23.98 -12.88
CA LYS A 75 -0.28 24.36 -12.46
C LYS A 75 -0.40 25.09 -11.11
N SER A 76 0.06 24.47 -10.06
CA SER A 76 0.11 25.09 -8.72
C SER A 76 1.50 24.86 -8.13
N ASP A 77 2.04 25.92 -7.53
CA ASP A 77 3.34 25.89 -6.85
C ASP A 77 3.25 25.21 -5.46
N SER A 78 2.03 24.97 -4.97
CA SER A 78 1.79 24.28 -3.70
C SER A 78 0.65 23.28 -3.83
N VAL A 79 0.84 22.10 -3.25
CA VAL A 79 -0.17 21.04 -3.21
C VAL A 79 -0.50 20.74 -1.76
N THR A 80 -1.79 20.75 -1.42
CA THR A 80 -2.29 20.28 -0.13
C THR A 80 -3.08 18.99 -0.35
N THR A 81 -2.71 17.95 0.41
CA THR A 81 -3.42 16.67 0.40
C THR A 81 -4.17 16.51 1.72
N HIS A 82 -5.47 16.26 1.65
CA HIS A 82 -6.33 16.02 2.81
C HIS A 82 -6.61 14.52 2.93
N PHE A 83 -6.26 13.94 4.08
CA PHE A 83 -6.56 12.57 4.44
C PHE A 83 -7.71 12.54 5.44
N TYR A 84 -8.74 11.78 5.15
CA TYR A 84 -9.91 11.62 6.01
C TYR A 84 -10.01 10.19 6.50
N THR A 85 -10.30 10.02 7.79
CA THR A 85 -10.49 8.71 8.40
C THR A 85 -11.70 8.71 9.33
N THR A 86 -12.42 7.59 9.37
CA THR A 86 -13.45 7.32 10.39
C THR A 86 -12.85 6.67 11.65
N GLY A 87 -11.59 6.23 11.58
CA GLY A 87 -10.87 5.65 12.70
C GLY A 87 -10.43 6.70 13.70
N SER A 88 -10.41 6.35 14.98
CA SER A 88 -10.01 7.23 16.07
C SER A 88 -8.49 7.48 16.16
N ASN A 89 -7.68 6.68 15.47
CA ASN A 89 -6.21 6.73 15.57
C ASN A 89 -5.58 7.44 14.36
N ILE A 90 -5.66 8.78 14.35
CA ILE A 90 -5.02 9.60 13.30
C ILE A 90 -3.51 9.36 13.23
N SER A 91 -2.83 9.17 14.38
CA SER A 91 -1.37 8.98 14.41
C SER A 91 -0.91 7.75 13.63
N LEU A 92 -1.73 6.70 13.57
CA LEU A 92 -1.44 5.51 12.78
C LEU A 92 -1.51 5.82 11.28
N ILE A 93 -2.55 6.54 10.85
CA ILE A 93 -2.71 6.95 9.45
C ILE A 93 -1.57 7.85 9.01
N GLN A 94 -1.16 8.82 9.85
CA GLN A 94 -0.01 9.68 9.57
C GLN A 94 1.25 8.87 9.32
N LYS A 95 1.60 7.95 10.22
CA LYS A 95 2.77 7.07 10.07
C LYS A 95 2.72 6.20 8.80
N MET A 96 1.53 5.71 8.43
CA MET A 96 1.36 4.94 7.20
C MET A 96 1.58 5.81 5.96
N VAL A 97 1.01 7.02 5.92
CA VAL A 97 1.18 7.97 4.82
C VAL A 97 2.64 8.40 4.69
N GLU A 98 3.30 8.78 5.78
CA GLU A 98 4.72 9.14 5.79
C GLU A 98 5.58 8.02 5.20
N LYS A 99 5.34 6.78 5.62
CA LYS A 99 6.06 5.61 5.10
C LYS A 99 5.87 5.37 3.60
N ILE A 100 4.71 5.78 3.04
CA ILE A 100 4.43 5.69 1.60
C ILE A 100 5.12 6.84 0.86
N VAL A 101 5.00 8.05 1.38
CA VAL A 101 5.55 9.28 0.78
C VAL A 101 7.07 9.22 0.73
N ASP A 102 7.74 8.83 1.81
CA ASP A 102 9.19 8.68 1.87
C ASP A 102 9.72 7.70 0.82
N LYS A 103 9.01 6.59 0.60
CA LYS A 103 9.37 5.61 -0.42
C LYS A 103 9.15 6.10 -1.85
N SER A 104 8.25 7.06 -2.06
CA SER A 104 7.92 7.55 -3.41
C SER A 104 8.85 8.66 -3.92
N GLY A 105 9.74 9.19 -3.08
CA GLY A 105 10.61 10.31 -3.43
C GLY A 105 9.88 11.63 -3.71
N CYS A 106 8.59 11.72 -3.43
CA CYS A 106 7.78 12.94 -3.51
C CYS A 106 8.02 13.83 -2.29
N GLY A 107 9.29 14.19 -2.03
CA GLY A 107 9.66 15.06 -0.93
C GLY A 107 9.47 16.54 -1.26
N ASN A 108 9.04 17.30 -0.28
CA ASN A 108 9.30 18.72 0.01
C ASN A 108 8.28 19.80 -0.40
N SER A 109 7.20 19.53 -1.09
CA SER A 109 6.19 20.58 -1.34
C SER A 109 4.74 20.15 -1.14
N VAL A 110 4.50 19.00 -0.51
CA VAL A 110 3.14 18.51 -0.25
C VAL A 110 2.79 18.77 1.21
N ASN A 111 1.81 19.63 1.45
CA ASN A 111 1.25 19.85 2.79
C ASN A 111 0.17 18.80 3.06
N ASN A 112 0.45 17.83 3.94
CA ASN A 112 -0.48 16.77 4.30
C ASN A 112 -1.31 17.20 5.52
N GLN A 113 -2.64 17.17 5.38
CA GLN A 113 -3.60 17.44 6.45
C GLN A 113 -4.42 16.20 6.76
N PHE A 114 -4.64 15.92 8.04
CA PHE A 114 -5.34 14.71 8.51
C PHE A 114 -6.58 15.09 9.31
N HIS A 115 -7.68 14.45 9.00
CA HIS A 115 -9.00 14.76 9.59
C HIS A 115 -9.72 13.48 10.02
N THR A 116 -10.39 13.54 11.18
CA THR A 116 -11.37 12.51 11.56
C THR A 116 -12.75 12.98 11.12
N ILE A 117 -13.52 12.10 10.52
CA ILE A 117 -14.92 12.31 10.19
C ILE A 117 -15.78 11.31 10.96
N ASN A 118 -16.85 11.79 11.56
CA ASN A 118 -17.88 10.97 12.18
C ASN A 118 -18.95 10.69 11.13
N ILE A 119 -19.26 9.42 10.92
CA ILE A 119 -20.34 8.96 10.05
C ILE A 119 -21.51 8.52 10.93
#